data_3590522f00790a5b6188f27f4b4f8c72
#
_entry.id   3590522f00790a5b6188f27f4b4f8c72
#
_cell.length_a   1.000
_cell.length_b   1.000
_cell.length_c   1.000
_cell.angle_alpha   90.00
_cell.angle_beta   90.00
_cell.angle_gamma   90.00
#
_symmetry.space_group_name_H-M   'P 1'
#
loop_
_entity.id
_entity.type
_entity.pdbx_description
1 polymer ?
#
loop_
_entity_poly.entity_id
_entity_poly.type
_entity_poly.pdbx_seq_one_letter_code
_entity_poly.pdbx_strand_id
1 'polypeptide(L)'
;MKRFSLIFIIMIWLAGTAVYAADLSSTHFIVRDPVIGIGGGYQSSASYTMYSAGNLNVSGNAGTSASYNLRDGVLQYPQVTSGTLAGALSGSDVNLTWNASTAYDGFTVTGYNVGIATVSGGPYTYTAIGNVTSYSYTNLAPGTYYFSLQTLDAFGNVIAVSNEVTETVQESVSFSISNNSVTFGPLTTSGPRYATTSGGSNSVTAAHTISASSNSSSGYTIYYDGSTLTSGANTITPATISGSATGTSGTNQFALSLLSTGSASVPSTYDQASQNWNFAQNTLSAIASTSGPTAVATLNAYYLANAAALAPAGTYATTLTYEMTANY
;
A
#
# COMPACT_ATOMS: atom_id res chain seq x y z
N MET A 1 -49.96 -28.73 70.42
CA MET A 1 -48.96 -29.35 69.60
C MET A 1 -49.30 -29.36 68.08
N LYS A 2 -50.06 -28.41 67.55
CA LYS A 2 -50.41 -28.37 66.09
C LYS A 2 -49.90 -27.12 65.36
N ARG A 3 -49.16 -26.25 66.03
CA ARG A 3 -48.64 -25.01 65.39
C ARG A 3 -47.16 -25.05 65.05
N PHE A 4 -46.38 -26.03 65.50
CA PHE A 4 -44.97 -26.16 65.22
C PHE A 4 -44.68 -26.89 63.90
N SER A 5 -45.60 -27.70 63.40
CA SER A 5 -45.46 -28.49 62.24
C SER A 5 -45.59 -27.69 60.94
N LEU A 6 -46.30 -26.58 60.96
CA LEU A 6 -46.58 -25.75 59.79
C LEU A 6 -45.39 -24.84 59.42
N ILE A 7 -44.65 -24.39 60.46
CA ILE A 7 -43.48 -23.54 60.26
C ILE A 7 -42.27 -24.37 59.63
N PHE A 8 -42.19 -25.65 60.01
CA PHE A 8 -41.15 -26.53 59.52
C PHE A 8 -41.36 -26.92 58.04
N ILE A 9 -42.59 -27.06 57.61
CA ILE A 9 -42.93 -27.37 56.22
C ILE A 9 -42.73 -26.18 55.28
N ILE A 10 -42.95 -24.94 55.77
CA ILE A 10 -42.65 -23.73 54.99
C ILE A 10 -41.17 -23.48 54.86
N MET A 11 -40.35 -23.88 55.86
CA MET A 11 -38.90 -23.75 55.80
C MET A 11 -38.20 -24.76 54.82
N ILE A 12 -38.82 -25.92 54.61
CA ILE A 12 -38.30 -26.94 53.68
C ILE A 12 -38.62 -26.58 52.21
N TRP A 13 -39.64 -25.78 51.94
CA TRP A 13 -40.01 -25.37 50.60
C TRP A 13 -39.22 -24.12 50.11
N LEU A 14 -38.47 -23.45 51.01
CA LEU A 14 -37.54 -22.37 50.60
C LEU A 14 -36.09 -22.82 50.35
N ALA A 15 -35.83 -24.12 50.54
CA ALA A 15 -34.52 -24.68 50.22
C ALA A 15 -34.48 -25.20 48.78
N GLY A 16 -34.18 -24.33 47.87
CA GLY A 16 -33.51 -24.74 46.61
C GLY A 16 -34.38 -24.95 45.41
N THR A 17 -34.73 -23.87 44.73
CA THR A 17 -34.56 -23.83 43.30
C THR A 17 -33.21 -23.15 43.07
N ALA A 18 -32.21 -23.89 42.55
CA ALA A 18 -31.04 -23.25 42.01
C ALA A 18 -31.53 -22.39 40.83
N VAL A 19 -31.63 -21.09 41.09
CA VAL A 19 -31.86 -20.13 39.99
C VAL A 19 -30.54 -20.02 39.29
N TYR A 20 -30.40 -20.74 38.17
CA TYR A 20 -29.30 -20.48 37.22
C TYR A 20 -29.51 -19.07 36.71
N ALA A 21 -28.58 -18.20 37.00
CA ALA A 21 -28.57 -16.87 36.40
C ALA A 21 -28.36 -17.04 34.90
N ALA A 22 -29.31 -16.54 34.10
CA ALA A 22 -29.13 -16.49 32.66
C ALA A 22 -28.06 -15.44 32.31
N ASP A 23 -27.28 -15.71 31.29
CA ASP A 23 -26.34 -14.72 30.75
C ASP A 23 -27.07 -13.41 30.45
N LEU A 24 -26.53 -12.29 30.92
CA LEU A 24 -26.97 -10.97 30.49
C LEU A 24 -26.26 -10.57 29.22
N SER A 25 -27.02 -10.35 28.17
CA SER A 25 -26.45 -9.99 26.88
C SER A 25 -27.07 -8.70 26.31
N SER A 26 -26.25 -7.96 25.60
CA SER A 26 -26.65 -6.81 24.77
C SER A 26 -26.04 -6.96 23.38
N THR A 27 -26.29 -6.00 22.52
CA THR A 27 -25.64 -5.96 21.18
C THR A 27 -24.12 -5.75 21.23
N HIS A 28 -23.57 -5.41 22.40
CA HIS A 28 -22.15 -5.03 22.54
C HIS A 28 -21.39 -5.84 23.61
N PHE A 29 -22.06 -6.58 24.46
CA PHE A 29 -21.39 -7.40 25.48
C PHE A 29 -22.27 -8.54 25.98
N ILE A 30 -21.64 -9.59 26.49
CA ILE A 30 -22.26 -10.69 27.23
C ILE A 30 -21.65 -10.73 28.61
N VAL A 31 -22.49 -10.72 29.65
CA VAL A 31 -22.08 -11.07 31.01
C VAL A 31 -22.56 -12.48 31.30
N ARG A 32 -21.62 -13.40 31.39
CA ARG A 32 -21.88 -14.83 31.68
C ARG A 32 -21.92 -15.03 33.18
N ASP A 33 -22.89 -15.80 33.62
CA ASP A 33 -23.09 -16.11 35.05
C ASP A 33 -23.08 -14.87 35.94
N PRO A 34 -23.98 -13.87 35.70
CA PRO A 34 -23.96 -12.63 36.45
C PRO A 34 -24.27 -12.92 37.91
N VAL A 35 -23.32 -12.66 38.80
CA VAL A 35 -23.54 -12.63 40.26
C VAL A 35 -23.66 -11.17 40.68
N ILE A 36 -24.88 -10.75 41.01
CA ILE A 36 -25.12 -9.40 41.53
C ILE A 36 -24.91 -9.42 43.05
N GLY A 37 -23.73 -9.04 43.47
CA GLY A 37 -23.37 -8.91 44.89
C GLY A 37 -23.40 -7.45 45.36
N ILE A 38 -23.65 -7.25 46.63
CA ILE A 38 -23.63 -5.94 47.27
C ILE A 38 -22.18 -5.66 47.73
N GLY A 39 -21.44 -5.01 46.87
CA GLY A 39 -20.06 -4.60 47.15
C GLY A 39 -19.00 -5.50 46.48
N GLY A 40 -17.91 -4.90 46.14
CA GLY A 40 -16.73 -5.54 45.60
C GLY A 40 -15.52 -4.63 45.80
N GLY A 41 -14.32 -5.17 45.68
CA GLY A 41 -13.08 -4.44 45.88
C GLY A 41 -11.98 -4.90 44.98
N TYR A 42 -11.06 -3.99 44.74
CA TYR A 42 -9.79 -4.24 44.06
C TYR A 42 -8.67 -4.28 45.08
N GLN A 43 -7.87 -5.32 45.03
CA GLN A 43 -6.67 -5.45 45.86
C GLN A 43 -5.50 -5.85 44.96
N SER A 44 -4.34 -5.22 45.12
CA SER A 44 -3.14 -5.56 44.39
C SER A 44 -1.91 -5.57 45.29
N SER A 45 -0.98 -6.43 44.96
CA SER A 45 0.38 -6.46 45.51
C SER A 45 1.39 -6.53 44.33
N ALA A 46 2.68 -6.49 44.66
CA ALA A 46 3.73 -6.66 43.65
C ALA A 46 3.67 -8.00 42.90
N SER A 47 2.96 -9.00 43.45
CA SER A 47 2.92 -10.35 42.93
C SER A 47 1.56 -10.84 42.48
N TYR A 48 0.47 -10.14 42.83
CA TYR A 48 -0.88 -10.51 42.40
C TYR A 48 -1.87 -9.36 42.46
N THR A 49 -2.91 -9.50 41.67
CA THR A 49 -4.07 -8.59 41.64
C THR A 49 -5.32 -9.44 41.89
N MET A 50 -6.18 -9.00 42.81
CA MET A 50 -7.43 -9.66 43.14
C MET A 50 -8.60 -8.70 42.99
N TYR A 51 -9.63 -9.14 42.30
CA TYR A 51 -10.92 -8.49 42.24
C TYR A 51 -11.91 -9.35 43.06
N SER A 52 -12.60 -8.77 44.01
CA SER A 52 -13.59 -9.48 44.78
C SER A 52 -14.98 -8.87 44.63
N ALA A 53 -15.99 -9.70 44.47
CA ALA A 53 -17.38 -9.30 44.61
C ALA A 53 -17.83 -9.56 46.07
N GLY A 54 -18.46 -8.57 46.70
CA GLY A 54 -18.89 -8.69 48.10
C GLY A 54 -19.82 -9.89 48.31
N ASN A 55 -19.65 -10.60 49.41
CA ASN A 55 -20.37 -11.80 49.85
C ASN A 55 -20.09 -13.12 49.14
N LEU A 56 -19.19 -13.21 48.23
CA LEU A 56 -18.64 -14.50 47.88
C LEU A 56 -17.34 -14.69 48.68
N ASN A 57 -17.35 -15.63 49.59
CA ASN A 57 -16.15 -16.07 50.28
C ASN A 57 -15.29 -16.85 49.27
N VAL A 58 -14.63 -16.11 48.38
CA VAL A 58 -13.70 -16.69 47.44
C VAL A 58 -12.31 -16.66 48.07
N SER A 59 -11.99 -17.70 48.78
CA SER A 59 -10.61 -17.97 49.19
C SER A 59 -9.88 -18.64 48.02
N GLY A 60 -9.54 -17.84 46.98
CA GLY A 60 -8.90 -18.40 45.79
C GLY A 60 -7.55 -17.79 45.55
N ASN A 61 -6.47 -18.48 45.87
CA ASN A 61 -5.25 -18.36 45.09
C ASN A 61 -5.56 -18.86 43.67
N ALA A 62 -5.24 -18.10 42.65
CA ALA A 62 -5.21 -18.65 41.31
C ALA A 62 -4.21 -19.80 41.31
N GLY A 63 -4.70 -21.02 41.42
CA GLY A 63 -3.88 -22.23 41.38
C GLY A 63 -3.54 -22.49 39.92
N THR A 64 -2.28 -22.40 39.57
CA THR A 64 -1.78 -22.84 38.26
C THR A 64 -1.01 -24.12 38.37
N SER A 65 -1.29 -25.09 37.51
CA SER A 65 -0.46 -26.27 37.32
C SER A 65 -0.12 -26.40 35.83
N ALA A 66 0.77 -27.31 35.48
CA ALA A 66 1.07 -27.59 34.08
C ALA A 66 -0.15 -28.07 33.27
N SER A 67 -1.24 -28.47 33.95
CA SER A 67 -2.41 -29.07 33.31
C SER A 67 -3.72 -28.30 33.49
N TYR A 68 -3.80 -27.31 34.36
CA TYR A 68 -5.00 -26.50 34.56
C TYR A 68 -4.72 -25.16 35.25
N ASN A 69 -5.57 -24.17 34.97
CA ASN A 69 -5.63 -22.91 35.67
C ASN A 69 -6.97 -22.83 36.40
N LEU A 70 -6.95 -22.70 37.70
CA LEU A 70 -8.15 -22.44 38.49
C LEU A 70 -8.33 -20.89 38.54
N ARG A 71 -9.46 -20.44 38.05
CA ARG A 71 -9.88 -19.02 38.12
C ARG A 71 -11.20 -18.95 38.87
N ASP A 72 -11.16 -18.27 39.98
CA ASP A 72 -12.30 -18.10 40.85
C ASP A 72 -12.67 -16.62 40.88
N GLY A 73 -13.93 -16.29 40.58
CA GLY A 73 -14.43 -14.92 40.64
C GLY A 73 -15.46 -14.54 39.57
N VAL A 74 -16.15 -13.44 39.82
CA VAL A 74 -17.27 -12.96 39.01
C VAL A 74 -16.84 -12.21 37.74
N LEU A 75 -15.60 -11.73 37.69
CA LEU A 75 -15.05 -11.00 36.56
C LEU A 75 -14.05 -11.89 35.81
N GLN A 76 -14.54 -12.52 34.77
CA GLN A 76 -13.65 -13.21 33.82
C GLN A 76 -13.32 -12.22 32.69
N TYR A 77 -12.04 -11.84 32.59
CA TYR A 77 -11.55 -11.17 31.39
C TYR A 77 -11.37 -12.21 30.28
N PRO A 78 -11.63 -11.84 29.02
CA PRO A 78 -11.37 -12.75 27.91
C PRO A 78 -9.89 -13.15 27.94
N GLN A 79 -9.68 -14.46 28.06
CA GLN A 79 -8.34 -15.02 27.91
C GLN A 79 -8.07 -15.14 26.40
N VAL A 80 -7.23 -14.26 25.90
CA VAL A 80 -6.86 -14.26 24.50
C VAL A 80 -5.34 -14.32 24.39
N THR A 81 -4.86 -15.32 23.70
CA THR A 81 -3.48 -15.31 23.22
C THR A 81 -3.50 -14.54 21.89
N SER A 82 -2.96 -13.33 21.92
CA SER A 82 -2.84 -12.52 20.70
C SER A 82 -1.95 -13.20 19.67
N GLY A 83 -2.27 -13.07 18.41
CA GLY A 83 -1.36 -13.44 17.33
C GLY A 83 -0.07 -12.60 17.40
N THR A 84 1.06 -13.22 17.14
CA THR A 84 2.34 -12.50 16.99
C THR A 84 2.38 -11.90 15.60
N LEU A 85 2.39 -10.57 15.52
CA LEU A 85 2.49 -9.84 14.28
C LEU A 85 3.94 -9.84 13.78
N ALA A 86 4.14 -10.13 12.50
CA ALA A 86 5.41 -10.01 11.78
C ALA A 86 5.21 -9.20 10.51
N GLY A 87 6.23 -8.43 10.12
CA GLY A 87 6.26 -7.64 8.90
C GLY A 87 7.42 -8.09 8.00
N ALA A 88 7.25 -7.89 6.70
CA ALA A 88 8.29 -8.08 5.70
C ALA A 88 8.11 -7.07 4.57
N LEU A 89 9.20 -6.36 4.25
CA LEU A 89 9.25 -5.42 3.12
C LEU A 89 9.38 -6.16 1.79
N SER A 90 8.66 -5.66 0.78
CA SER A 90 8.81 -6.04 -0.62
C SER A 90 8.70 -4.79 -1.49
N GLY A 91 9.82 -4.12 -1.74
CA GLY A 91 9.83 -2.81 -2.38
C GLY A 91 9.17 -1.75 -1.48
N SER A 92 8.08 -1.15 -1.95
CA SER A 92 7.25 -0.21 -1.19
C SER A 92 6.06 -0.87 -0.49
N ASP A 93 5.95 -2.19 -0.54
CA ASP A 93 4.87 -2.92 0.10
C ASP A 93 5.35 -3.50 1.43
N VAL A 94 4.47 -3.48 2.43
CA VAL A 94 4.68 -4.16 3.72
C VAL A 94 3.67 -5.29 3.84
N ASN A 95 4.20 -6.51 3.85
CA ASN A 95 3.42 -7.73 4.02
C ASN A 95 3.39 -8.12 5.51
N LEU A 96 2.23 -8.02 6.11
CA LEU A 96 2.00 -8.40 7.49
C LEU A 96 1.46 -9.82 7.57
N THR A 97 1.97 -10.60 8.51
CA THR A 97 1.50 -11.95 8.80
C THR A 97 1.42 -12.18 10.30
N TRP A 98 0.53 -13.06 10.74
CA TRP A 98 0.39 -13.43 12.15
C TRP A 98 -0.21 -14.83 12.27
N ASN A 99 0.05 -15.48 13.40
CA ASN A 99 -0.69 -16.69 13.75
C ASN A 99 -2.06 -16.31 14.33
N ALA A 100 -3.06 -17.15 14.06
CA ALA A 100 -4.40 -16.92 14.57
C ALA A 100 -4.39 -16.76 16.09
N SER A 101 -5.09 -15.73 16.58
CA SER A 101 -5.32 -15.54 18.01
C SER A 101 -6.23 -16.63 18.54
N THR A 102 -5.98 -17.08 19.77
CA THR A 102 -6.82 -18.07 20.44
C THR A 102 -7.55 -17.42 21.60
N ALA A 103 -8.87 -17.54 21.61
CA ALA A 103 -9.71 -17.11 22.71
C ALA A 103 -10.21 -18.31 23.50
N TYR A 104 -10.35 -18.15 24.80
CA TYR A 104 -10.81 -19.14 25.75
C TYR A 104 -12.07 -18.66 26.47
N ASP A 105 -12.65 -19.50 27.33
CA ASP A 105 -13.77 -19.18 28.21
C ASP A 105 -15.03 -18.68 27.44
N GLY A 106 -15.27 -19.29 26.28
CA GLY A 106 -16.46 -19.01 25.47
C GLY A 106 -16.39 -17.76 24.62
N PHE A 107 -15.25 -17.07 24.58
CA PHE A 107 -15.00 -16.03 23.60
C PHE A 107 -14.60 -16.66 22.26
N THR A 108 -14.99 -15.99 21.18
CA THR A 108 -14.67 -16.43 19.82
C THR A 108 -13.98 -15.31 19.07
N VAL A 109 -12.85 -15.61 18.46
CA VAL A 109 -12.19 -14.67 17.55
C VAL A 109 -12.96 -14.66 16.21
N THR A 110 -13.48 -13.52 15.80
CA THR A 110 -14.28 -13.38 14.57
C THR A 110 -13.58 -12.55 13.50
N GLY A 111 -12.53 -11.83 13.87
CA GLY A 111 -11.77 -11.03 12.91
C GLY A 111 -10.64 -10.24 13.55
N TYR A 112 -10.04 -9.44 12.69
CA TYR A 112 -8.92 -8.58 13.04
C TYR A 112 -9.10 -7.19 12.44
N ASN A 113 -8.55 -6.19 13.14
CA ASN A 113 -8.24 -4.89 12.58
C ASN A 113 -6.72 -4.76 12.49
N VAL A 114 -6.20 -4.38 11.33
CA VAL A 114 -4.80 -4.03 11.17
C VAL A 114 -4.63 -2.52 11.25
N GLY A 115 -3.69 -2.06 12.05
CA GLY A 115 -3.40 -0.65 12.29
C GLY A 115 -2.08 -0.24 11.66
N ILE A 116 -2.04 0.97 11.12
CA ILE A 116 -0.83 1.63 10.63
C ILE A 116 -0.67 3.00 11.29
N ALA A 117 0.55 3.36 11.64
CA ALA A 117 0.93 4.66 12.18
C ALA A 117 2.30 5.08 11.66
N THR A 118 2.61 6.38 11.74
CA THR A 118 3.94 6.94 11.46
C THR A 118 4.71 7.30 12.72
N VAL A 119 4.13 7.02 13.89
CA VAL A 119 4.73 7.24 15.21
C VAL A 119 4.58 5.96 16.02
N SER A 120 5.67 5.52 16.69
CA SER A 120 5.64 4.37 17.59
C SER A 120 4.61 4.56 18.70
N GLY A 121 3.81 3.53 18.96
CA GLY A 121 2.71 3.58 19.91
C GLY A 121 1.43 4.24 19.38
N GLY A 122 1.41 4.70 18.14
CA GLY A 122 0.25 5.31 17.49
C GLY A 122 0.14 6.84 17.65
N PRO A 123 -1.03 7.43 17.36
CA PRO A 123 -2.30 6.75 17.09
C PRO A 123 -2.31 5.96 15.78
N TYR A 124 -2.90 4.77 15.81
CA TYR A 124 -3.04 3.91 14.63
C TYR A 124 -4.35 4.20 13.89
N THR A 125 -4.28 4.19 12.57
CA THR A 125 -5.47 4.09 11.72
C THR A 125 -5.76 2.61 11.48
N TYR A 126 -6.90 2.12 11.97
CA TYR A 126 -7.28 0.71 11.89
C TYR A 126 -8.20 0.44 10.71
N THR A 127 -7.94 -0.67 10.02
CA THR A 127 -8.77 -1.21 8.93
C THR A 127 -9.27 -2.60 9.32
N ALA A 128 -10.59 -2.82 9.24
CA ALA A 128 -11.20 -4.13 9.46
C ALA A 128 -10.91 -5.05 8.26
N ILE A 129 -10.37 -6.23 8.53
CA ILE A 129 -9.89 -7.16 7.48
C ILE A 129 -10.54 -8.55 7.58
N GLY A 130 -11.47 -8.77 8.51
CA GLY A 130 -12.10 -10.06 8.76
C GLY A 130 -11.17 -11.05 9.43
N ASN A 131 -11.52 -12.35 9.35
CA ASN A 131 -10.76 -13.43 9.98
C ASN A 131 -9.71 -14.02 9.03
N VAL A 132 -8.66 -13.26 8.80
CA VAL A 132 -7.51 -13.63 7.96
C VAL A 132 -6.21 -13.57 8.79
N THR A 133 -5.12 -14.15 8.30
CA THR A 133 -3.82 -14.18 8.99
C THR A 133 -2.71 -13.46 8.23
N SER A 134 -3.08 -12.65 7.23
CA SER A 134 -2.16 -11.79 6.49
C SER A 134 -2.88 -10.57 5.93
N TYR A 135 -2.11 -9.50 5.74
CA TYR A 135 -2.56 -8.28 5.07
C TYR A 135 -1.37 -7.56 4.45
N SER A 136 -1.56 -6.90 3.31
CA SER A 136 -0.50 -6.15 2.65
C SER A 136 -0.91 -4.69 2.49
N TYR A 137 -0.06 -3.79 2.97
CA TYR A 137 -0.10 -2.39 2.61
C TYR A 137 0.76 -2.20 1.37
N THR A 138 0.20 -1.66 0.30
CA THR A 138 0.88 -1.52 -1.00
C THR A 138 1.19 -0.07 -1.32
N ASN A 139 2.29 0.15 -2.06
CA ASN A 139 2.72 1.47 -2.54
C ASN A 139 2.86 2.52 -1.43
N LEU A 140 3.42 2.13 -0.29
CA LEU A 140 3.73 3.07 0.77
C LEU A 140 4.82 4.05 0.33
N ALA A 141 4.65 5.32 0.66
CA ALA A 141 5.69 6.33 0.48
C ALA A 141 6.92 6.01 1.36
N PRO A 142 8.10 6.54 1.04
CA PRO A 142 9.26 6.40 1.90
C PRO A 142 8.98 6.92 3.31
N GLY A 143 9.39 6.17 4.31
CA GLY A 143 9.16 6.51 5.70
C GLY A 143 9.17 5.30 6.62
N THR A 144 9.17 5.56 7.92
CA THR A 144 9.05 4.52 8.95
C THR A 144 7.60 4.39 9.37
N TYR A 145 7.11 3.16 9.35
CA TYR A 145 5.75 2.80 9.69
C TYR A 145 5.72 1.82 10.85
N TYR A 146 4.71 1.96 11.68
CA TYR A 146 4.44 1.13 12.85
C TYR A 146 3.10 0.44 12.66
N PHE A 147 3.08 -0.85 12.93
CA PHE A 147 1.90 -1.69 12.69
C PHE A 147 1.48 -2.39 13.97
N SER A 148 0.19 -2.51 14.16
CA SER A 148 -0.43 -3.19 15.28
C SER A 148 -1.66 -3.96 14.81
N LEU A 149 -1.98 -5.07 15.48
CA LEU A 149 -3.12 -5.92 15.17
C LEU A 149 -4.07 -5.94 16.37
N GLN A 150 -5.34 -5.69 16.14
CA GLN A 150 -6.40 -5.90 17.12
C GLN A 150 -7.15 -7.18 16.80
N THR A 151 -7.39 -8.00 17.81
CA THR A 151 -8.24 -9.20 17.72
C THR A 151 -9.65 -8.86 18.18
N LEU A 152 -10.66 -9.26 17.42
CA LEU A 152 -12.06 -8.93 17.64
C LEU A 152 -12.87 -10.15 18.06
N ASP A 153 -13.82 -9.93 18.99
CA ASP A 153 -14.84 -10.91 19.37
C ASP A 153 -16.06 -10.87 18.43
N ALA A 154 -17.07 -11.69 18.72
CA ALA A 154 -18.31 -11.77 17.95
C ALA A 154 -19.16 -10.50 17.98
N PHE A 155 -18.87 -9.56 18.88
CA PHE A 155 -19.57 -8.28 19.01
C PHE A 155 -18.78 -7.11 18.41
N GLY A 156 -17.58 -7.39 17.88
CA GLY A 156 -16.67 -6.38 17.33
C GLY A 156 -15.83 -5.66 18.41
N ASN A 157 -15.82 -6.16 19.65
CA ASN A 157 -14.97 -5.59 20.69
C ASN A 157 -13.52 -6.05 20.50
N VAL A 158 -12.58 -5.15 20.79
CA VAL A 158 -11.15 -5.48 20.82
C VAL A 158 -10.84 -6.27 22.10
N ILE A 159 -10.46 -7.53 21.95
CA ILE A 159 -10.16 -8.45 23.05
C ILE A 159 -8.67 -8.72 23.25
N ALA A 160 -7.84 -8.37 22.27
CA ALA A 160 -6.38 -8.41 22.38
C ALA A 160 -5.73 -7.48 21.36
N VAL A 161 -4.48 -7.08 21.66
CA VAL A 161 -3.63 -6.29 20.76
C VAL A 161 -2.27 -7.00 20.65
N SER A 162 -1.70 -7.05 19.45
CA SER A 162 -0.40 -7.69 19.19
C SER A 162 0.78 -6.86 19.69
N ASN A 163 1.98 -7.40 19.52
CA ASN A 163 3.22 -6.61 19.47
C ASN A 163 3.14 -5.57 18.34
N GLU A 164 3.88 -4.48 18.49
CA GLU A 164 4.15 -3.53 17.42
C GLU A 164 5.24 -4.09 16.50
N VAL A 165 5.06 -3.87 15.19
CA VAL A 165 6.05 -4.15 14.15
C VAL A 165 6.45 -2.83 13.51
N THR A 166 7.74 -2.65 13.26
CA THR A 166 8.30 -1.46 12.63
C THR A 166 8.93 -1.85 11.30
N GLU A 167 8.55 -1.16 10.22
CA GLU A 167 9.15 -1.31 8.90
C GLU A 167 9.51 0.07 8.33
N THR A 168 10.64 0.14 7.63
CA THR A 168 11.09 1.39 6.98
C THR A 168 11.15 1.20 5.48
N VAL A 169 10.23 1.86 4.78
CA VAL A 169 10.19 1.91 3.32
C VAL A 169 11.25 2.92 2.86
N GLN A 170 12.23 2.43 2.12
CA GLN A 170 13.28 3.28 1.54
C GLN A 170 12.78 3.95 0.26
N GLU A 171 13.33 5.12 -0.06
CA GLU A 171 13.16 5.68 -1.39
C GLU A 171 13.69 4.74 -2.47
N SER A 172 12.92 4.60 -3.53
CA SER A 172 13.32 3.82 -4.68
C SER A 172 12.85 4.46 -5.97
N VAL A 173 13.74 4.44 -6.97
CA VAL A 173 13.44 4.81 -8.35
C VAL A 173 13.91 3.69 -9.25
N SER A 174 13.14 3.41 -10.28
CA SER A 174 13.54 2.49 -11.34
C SER A 174 13.34 3.17 -12.68
N PHE A 175 14.36 3.10 -13.53
CA PHE A 175 14.37 3.69 -14.86
C PHE A 175 15.06 2.76 -15.84
N SER A 176 14.42 2.50 -16.97
CA SER A 176 15.00 1.69 -18.03
C SER A 176 14.49 2.10 -19.41
N ILE A 177 15.32 1.86 -20.42
CA ILE A 177 15.00 2.05 -21.84
C ILE A 177 15.11 0.69 -22.52
N SER A 178 14.09 0.29 -23.27
CA SER A 178 14.03 -1.04 -23.90
C SER A 178 15.05 -1.23 -25.02
N ASN A 179 15.50 -0.15 -25.65
CA ASN A 179 16.49 -0.17 -26.71
C ASN A 179 17.23 1.17 -26.79
N ASN A 180 18.55 1.13 -26.85
CA ASN A 180 19.42 2.29 -26.89
C ASN A 180 19.92 2.65 -28.30
N SER A 181 19.49 1.94 -29.34
CA SER A 181 19.87 2.20 -30.74
C SER A 181 18.64 2.08 -31.63
N VAL A 182 18.34 3.16 -32.34
CA VAL A 182 17.23 3.23 -33.29
C VAL A 182 17.70 3.90 -34.59
N THR A 183 17.03 3.62 -35.70
CA THR A 183 17.39 4.15 -36.99
C THR A 183 16.18 4.57 -37.81
N PHE A 184 16.31 5.63 -38.58
CA PHE A 184 15.30 6.09 -39.54
C PHE A 184 15.39 5.33 -40.88
N GLY A 185 16.51 4.68 -41.17
CA GLY A 185 16.84 4.26 -42.51
C GLY A 185 17.04 5.47 -43.45
N PRO A 186 16.94 5.28 -44.78
CA PRO A 186 17.11 6.36 -45.75
C PRO A 186 16.01 7.43 -45.56
N LEU A 187 16.41 8.69 -45.38
CA LEU A 187 15.50 9.83 -45.39
C LEU A 187 15.21 10.22 -46.83
N THR A 188 13.96 10.61 -47.11
CA THR A 188 13.51 11.04 -48.44
C THR A 188 12.78 12.37 -48.33
N THR A 189 12.65 13.05 -49.48
CA THR A 189 11.91 14.32 -49.56
C THR A 189 10.39 14.12 -49.65
N SER A 190 9.94 12.87 -49.87
CA SER A 190 8.52 12.58 -50.10
C SER A 190 7.67 12.42 -48.84
N GLY A 191 8.30 12.35 -47.68
CA GLY A 191 7.60 12.22 -46.41
C GLY A 191 8.50 11.88 -45.24
N PRO A 192 7.93 11.88 -44.02
CA PRO A 192 8.69 11.58 -42.83
C PRO A 192 9.14 10.13 -42.74
N ARG A 193 10.20 9.94 -41.99
CA ARG A 193 10.61 8.64 -41.48
C ARG A 193 10.51 8.62 -39.97
N TYR A 194 10.06 7.51 -39.44
CA TYR A 194 10.00 7.26 -38.01
C TYR A 194 11.07 6.28 -37.62
N ALA A 195 11.80 6.56 -36.54
CA ALA A 195 12.84 5.69 -36.07
C ALA A 195 12.25 4.37 -35.54
N THR A 196 12.95 3.27 -35.84
CA THR A 196 12.66 1.94 -35.28
C THR A 196 13.97 1.23 -34.96
N THR A 197 13.91 0.07 -34.33
CA THR A 197 15.09 -0.80 -34.08
C THR A 197 15.65 -1.43 -35.35
N SER A 198 14.92 -1.38 -36.49
CA SER A 198 15.35 -2.01 -37.74
C SER A 198 14.89 -1.23 -38.98
N GLY A 199 15.72 -0.34 -39.48
CA GLY A 199 15.57 0.29 -40.83
C GLY A 199 14.56 1.44 -40.92
N GLY A 200 13.91 1.85 -39.83
CA GLY A 200 12.91 2.90 -39.82
C GLY A 200 11.56 2.51 -40.43
N SER A 201 10.55 3.39 -40.29
CA SER A 201 9.16 3.19 -40.75
C SER A 201 8.67 4.41 -41.52
N ASN A 202 7.72 4.22 -42.46
CA ASN A 202 6.96 5.29 -43.10
C ASN A 202 5.67 5.62 -42.36
N SER A 203 5.31 4.84 -41.31
CA SER A 203 4.15 5.07 -40.46
C SER A 203 4.60 5.35 -39.03
N VAL A 204 3.82 6.14 -38.31
CA VAL A 204 4.07 6.44 -36.88
C VAL A 204 4.27 5.12 -36.11
N THR A 205 5.46 4.92 -35.63
CA THR A 205 5.88 3.69 -34.93
C THR A 205 6.74 4.07 -33.73
N ALA A 206 6.50 3.46 -32.58
CA ALA A 206 7.36 3.65 -31.42
C ALA A 206 8.76 3.07 -31.68
N ALA A 207 9.77 3.85 -31.36
CA ALA A 207 11.17 3.47 -31.53
C ALA A 207 11.64 2.57 -30.38
N HIS A 208 11.28 2.94 -29.17
CA HIS A 208 11.55 2.19 -27.93
C HIS A 208 10.57 2.58 -26.84
N THR A 209 10.62 1.90 -25.72
CA THR A 209 9.86 2.24 -24.53
C THR A 209 10.79 2.71 -23.40
N ILE A 210 10.31 3.66 -22.63
CA ILE A 210 10.90 4.10 -21.36
C ILE A 210 9.99 3.58 -20.25
N SER A 211 10.55 2.84 -19.31
CA SER A 211 9.82 2.35 -18.13
C SER A 211 10.36 3.04 -16.89
N ALA A 212 9.48 3.61 -16.09
CA ALA A 212 9.84 4.38 -14.92
C ALA A 212 8.89 4.10 -13.77
N SER A 213 9.41 4.02 -12.54
CA SER A 213 8.62 3.94 -11.32
C SER A 213 9.33 4.67 -10.17
N SER A 214 8.55 5.16 -9.21
CA SER A 214 9.07 5.75 -7.99
C SER A 214 8.05 5.60 -6.87
N ASN A 215 8.53 5.39 -5.65
CA ASN A 215 7.71 5.47 -4.43
C ASN A 215 7.77 6.84 -3.75
N SER A 216 8.47 7.83 -4.34
CA SER A 216 8.51 9.20 -3.81
C SER A 216 7.10 9.80 -3.69
N SER A 217 6.82 10.45 -2.57
CA SER A 217 5.53 11.12 -2.31
C SER A 217 5.22 12.24 -3.31
N SER A 218 6.24 12.83 -3.94
CA SER A 218 6.13 13.88 -4.95
C SER A 218 6.34 13.37 -6.38
N GLY A 219 6.51 12.03 -6.56
CA GLY A 219 6.69 11.41 -7.87
C GLY A 219 8.07 11.58 -8.47
N TYR A 220 8.12 11.69 -9.79
CA TYR A 220 9.37 11.84 -10.55
C TYR A 220 9.18 12.72 -11.78
N THR A 221 10.32 13.16 -12.34
CA THR A 221 10.37 13.81 -13.65
C THR A 221 11.40 13.14 -14.53
N ILE A 222 11.05 12.88 -15.80
CA ILE A 222 11.96 12.37 -16.83
C ILE A 222 12.34 13.53 -17.75
N TYR A 223 13.63 13.63 -17.99
CA TYR A 223 14.21 14.61 -18.89
C TYR A 223 14.93 13.93 -20.03
N TYR A 224 15.14 14.69 -21.11
CA TYR A 224 16.14 14.35 -22.12
C TYR A 224 17.01 15.56 -22.42
N ASP A 225 18.20 15.30 -22.92
CA ASP A 225 19.13 16.28 -23.51
C ASP A 225 19.86 15.65 -24.70
N GLY A 226 20.27 16.48 -25.64
CA GLY A 226 21.05 16.08 -26.80
C GLY A 226 21.00 17.07 -27.97
N SER A 227 21.86 16.85 -28.95
CA SER A 227 21.86 17.63 -30.18
C SER A 227 20.86 17.06 -31.20
N THR A 228 20.54 17.84 -32.23
CA THR A 228 19.79 17.35 -33.38
C THR A 228 20.63 16.36 -34.22
N LEU A 229 20.02 15.73 -35.21
CA LEU A 229 20.71 14.85 -36.16
C LEU A 229 21.77 15.63 -36.94
N THR A 230 23.03 15.15 -36.92
CA THR A 230 24.19 15.81 -37.55
C THR A 230 24.98 14.86 -38.44
N SER A 231 25.55 15.40 -39.51
CA SER A 231 26.52 14.75 -40.38
C SER A 231 27.66 15.75 -40.71
N GLY A 232 28.77 15.68 -39.96
CA GLY A 232 29.81 16.72 -40.00
C GLY A 232 29.23 18.07 -39.56
N ALA A 233 29.33 19.09 -40.44
CA ALA A 233 28.76 20.41 -40.18
C ALA A 233 27.28 20.54 -40.58
N ASN A 234 26.71 19.52 -41.20
CA ASN A 234 25.31 19.56 -41.66
C ASN A 234 24.36 19.05 -40.57
N THR A 235 23.20 19.68 -40.48
CA THR A 235 22.20 19.36 -39.45
C THR A 235 20.81 19.18 -40.04
N ILE A 236 20.01 18.31 -39.44
CA ILE A 236 18.55 18.32 -39.62
C ILE A 236 17.98 19.25 -38.53
N THR A 237 17.15 20.18 -38.94
CA THR A 237 16.65 21.26 -38.04
C THR A 237 15.76 20.69 -36.92
N PRO A 238 15.98 21.04 -35.63
CA PRO A 238 15.04 20.77 -34.59
C PRO A 238 13.66 21.36 -34.93
N ALA A 239 12.61 20.64 -34.62
CA ALA A 239 11.25 21.09 -35.00
C ALA A 239 10.26 20.98 -33.84
N THR A 240 9.31 21.92 -33.84
CA THR A 240 8.05 21.84 -33.10
C THR A 240 6.93 21.67 -34.12
N ILE A 241 6.14 20.59 -33.99
CA ILE A 241 5.05 20.24 -34.89
C ILE A 241 3.80 20.00 -34.02
N SER A 242 2.70 20.66 -34.35
CA SER A 242 1.46 20.54 -33.59
C SER A 242 0.34 19.99 -34.47
N GLY A 243 -0.38 19.00 -33.95
CA GLY A 243 -1.56 18.41 -34.58
C GLY A 243 -1.28 17.73 -35.92
N SER A 244 -0.06 17.29 -36.17
CA SER A 244 0.33 16.64 -37.44
C SER A 244 1.22 15.44 -37.20
N ALA A 245 0.81 14.30 -37.70
CA ALA A 245 1.63 13.08 -37.64
C ALA A 245 2.90 13.16 -38.49
N THR A 246 2.91 13.97 -39.54
CA THR A 246 3.92 13.92 -40.60
C THR A 246 4.85 15.13 -40.65
N GLY A 247 4.52 16.22 -39.95
CA GLY A 247 5.23 17.49 -40.14
C GLY A 247 5.09 17.99 -41.59
N THR A 248 6.13 18.67 -42.08
CA THR A 248 6.13 19.28 -43.42
C THR A 248 7.12 18.52 -44.31
N SER A 249 6.63 17.77 -45.35
CA SER A 249 7.45 17.06 -46.28
C SER A 249 8.37 18.03 -47.07
N GLY A 250 9.58 17.59 -47.41
CA GLY A 250 10.56 18.38 -48.14
C GLY A 250 11.24 19.46 -47.30
N THR A 251 11.07 19.48 -45.99
CA THR A 251 11.79 20.36 -45.07
C THR A 251 12.66 19.53 -44.10
N ASN A 252 13.75 20.13 -43.61
CA ASN A 252 14.54 19.46 -42.56
C ASN A 252 13.80 19.59 -41.22
N GLN A 253 13.45 18.45 -40.66
CA GLN A 253 12.77 18.41 -39.34
C GLN A 253 13.23 17.17 -38.55
N PHE A 254 13.57 17.37 -37.30
CA PHE A 254 13.79 16.28 -36.33
C PHE A 254 13.00 16.60 -35.07
N ALA A 255 12.20 15.65 -34.62
CA ALA A 255 11.36 15.84 -33.43
C ALA A 255 11.09 14.53 -32.69
N LEU A 256 10.79 14.67 -31.38
CA LEU A 256 10.45 13.62 -30.43
C LEU A 256 8.97 13.77 -30.02
N SER A 257 8.31 12.66 -29.82
CA SER A 257 6.98 12.59 -29.23
C SER A 257 6.85 11.38 -28.30
N LEU A 258 5.93 11.42 -27.37
CA LEU A 258 5.74 10.39 -26.34
C LEU A 258 4.27 10.04 -26.17
N LEU A 259 3.99 8.77 -25.93
CA LEU A 259 2.68 8.28 -25.54
C LEU A 259 2.79 7.54 -24.22
N SER A 260 2.18 8.07 -23.17
CA SER A 260 2.08 7.36 -21.89
C SER A 260 0.99 6.30 -21.93
N THR A 261 1.32 5.10 -21.46
CA THR A 261 0.35 4.00 -21.23
C THR A 261 0.15 3.73 -19.73
N GLY A 262 0.48 4.70 -18.88
CA GLY A 262 0.36 4.63 -17.42
C GLY A 262 0.01 5.98 -16.82
N SER A 263 0.37 6.17 -15.56
CA SER A 263 0.06 7.38 -14.78
C SER A 263 0.98 8.57 -15.05
N ALA A 264 2.04 8.40 -15.86
CA ALA A 264 2.93 9.51 -16.19
C ALA A 264 2.24 10.51 -17.13
N SER A 265 2.30 11.78 -16.76
CA SER A 265 1.82 12.89 -17.58
C SER A 265 2.88 13.32 -18.57
N VAL A 266 2.53 13.46 -19.83
CA VAL A 266 3.40 13.97 -20.91
C VAL A 266 3.01 15.43 -21.19
N PRO A 267 3.97 16.39 -21.24
CA PRO A 267 3.68 17.76 -21.64
C PRO A 267 3.04 17.80 -23.03
N SER A 268 2.07 18.67 -23.20
CA SER A 268 1.26 18.77 -24.44
C SER A 268 2.11 18.95 -25.71
N THR A 269 3.28 19.56 -25.61
CA THR A 269 4.21 19.75 -26.75
C THR A 269 4.84 18.46 -27.25
N TYR A 270 4.89 17.40 -26.42
CA TYR A 270 5.44 16.07 -26.75
C TYR A 270 4.35 14.99 -26.84
N ASP A 271 3.08 15.34 -26.72
CA ASP A 271 1.99 14.38 -26.62
C ASP A 271 1.63 13.76 -27.98
N GLN A 272 1.98 12.49 -28.16
CA GLN A 272 1.69 11.75 -29.38
C GLN A 272 0.20 11.50 -29.60
N ALA A 273 -0.61 11.42 -28.53
CA ALA A 273 -2.06 11.27 -28.67
C ALA A 273 -2.68 12.47 -29.41
N SER A 274 -2.09 13.65 -29.23
CA SER A 274 -2.45 14.88 -29.92
C SER A 274 -1.63 15.13 -31.19
N GLN A 275 -0.77 14.19 -31.60
CA GLN A 275 0.16 14.31 -32.73
C GLN A 275 1.08 15.52 -32.61
N ASN A 276 1.53 15.82 -31.41
CA ASN A 276 2.46 16.91 -31.12
C ASN A 276 3.88 16.35 -30.96
N TRP A 277 4.84 17.05 -31.59
CA TRP A 277 6.24 16.70 -31.63
C TRP A 277 7.07 17.92 -31.30
N ASN A 278 8.12 17.75 -30.52
CA ASN A 278 9.04 18.83 -30.21
C ASN A 278 10.47 18.30 -30.05
N PHE A 279 11.44 19.14 -30.35
CA PHE A 279 12.83 18.86 -30.06
C PHE A 279 13.55 20.15 -29.63
N ALA A 280 13.92 20.23 -28.36
CA ALA A 280 14.77 21.29 -27.81
C ALA A 280 16.20 20.75 -27.74
N GLN A 281 17.05 21.18 -28.68
CA GLN A 281 18.44 20.69 -28.72
C GLN A 281 19.30 21.34 -27.63
N ASN A 282 20.23 20.57 -27.07
CA ASN A 282 21.19 21.02 -26.05
C ASN A 282 20.52 21.73 -24.87
N THR A 283 19.33 21.27 -24.51
CA THR A 283 18.52 21.83 -23.45
C THR A 283 17.87 20.69 -22.67
N LEU A 284 18.19 20.58 -21.40
CA LEU A 284 17.56 19.61 -20.51
C LEU A 284 16.05 19.89 -20.46
N SER A 285 15.27 19.02 -21.04
CA SER A 285 13.83 19.22 -21.25
C SER A 285 13.02 18.13 -20.57
N ALA A 286 12.08 18.53 -19.72
CA ALA A 286 11.14 17.62 -19.09
C ALA A 286 10.15 17.08 -20.12
N ILE A 287 10.00 15.76 -20.18
CA ILE A 287 9.16 15.04 -21.16
C ILE A 287 8.09 14.18 -20.53
N ALA A 288 8.22 13.84 -19.27
CA ALA A 288 7.18 13.15 -18.51
C ALA A 288 7.35 13.38 -17.01
N SER A 289 6.26 13.36 -16.27
CA SER A 289 6.31 13.45 -14.80
C SER A 289 5.13 12.77 -14.14
N THR A 290 5.29 12.47 -12.85
CA THR A 290 4.21 12.07 -11.93
C THR A 290 4.25 12.96 -10.70
N SER A 291 3.12 13.05 -9.98
CA SER A 291 2.98 13.88 -8.77
C SER A 291 2.86 13.06 -7.48
N GLY A 292 3.18 11.79 -7.51
CA GLY A 292 3.11 10.89 -6.36
C GLY A 292 3.68 9.52 -6.66
N PRO A 293 3.64 8.60 -5.68
CA PRO A 293 4.10 7.23 -5.84
C PRO A 293 3.46 6.58 -7.05
N THR A 294 4.26 5.94 -7.86
CA THR A 294 3.81 5.40 -9.14
C THR A 294 4.41 4.02 -9.35
N ALA A 295 3.55 3.03 -9.57
CA ALA A 295 3.95 1.76 -10.14
C ALA A 295 4.57 1.99 -11.52
N VAL A 296 5.12 0.94 -12.16
CA VAL A 296 5.79 1.09 -13.45
C VAL A 296 4.86 1.76 -14.48
N ALA A 297 5.22 2.98 -14.88
CA ALA A 297 4.64 3.65 -16.02
C ALA A 297 5.49 3.38 -17.27
N THR A 298 4.85 3.12 -18.40
CA THR A 298 5.53 2.90 -19.67
C THR A 298 5.22 4.04 -20.64
N LEU A 299 6.26 4.62 -21.23
CA LEU A 299 6.19 5.67 -22.24
C LEU A 299 6.72 5.12 -23.55
N ASN A 300 5.90 5.12 -24.58
CA ASN A 300 6.37 4.84 -25.95
C ASN A 300 7.03 6.11 -26.50
N ALA A 301 8.27 6.03 -26.92
CA ALA A 301 9.02 7.12 -27.53
C ALA A 301 8.99 7.02 -29.07
N TYR A 302 8.72 8.13 -29.71
CA TYR A 302 8.63 8.26 -31.16
C TYR A 302 9.57 9.34 -31.63
N TYR A 303 10.27 9.10 -32.74
CA TYR A 303 11.12 10.11 -33.39
C TYR A 303 10.71 10.24 -34.83
N LEU A 304 10.60 11.48 -35.28
CA LEU A 304 10.30 11.85 -36.67
C LEU A 304 11.48 12.57 -37.25
N ALA A 305 11.83 12.22 -38.48
CA ALA A 305 12.78 12.99 -39.30
C ALA A 305 12.24 13.19 -40.71
N ASN A 306 12.37 14.42 -41.23
CA ASN A 306 12.17 14.81 -42.62
C ASN A 306 13.45 15.40 -43.18
N ALA A 307 13.70 15.22 -44.50
CA ALA A 307 14.81 15.83 -45.19
C ALA A 307 14.34 16.78 -46.30
N ALA A 308 14.96 17.95 -46.40
CA ALA A 308 14.79 18.86 -47.53
C ALA A 308 15.44 18.34 -48.80
N ALA A 309 14.96 18.78 -49.96
CA ALA A 309 15.54 18.40 -51.25
C ALA A 309 17.02 18.77 -51.40
N LEU A 310 17.46 19.83 -50.73
CA LEU A 310 18.84 20.30 -50.72
C LEU A 310 19.63 19.86 -49.49
N ALA A 311 19.12 18.92 -48.70
CA ALA A 311 19.86 18.37 -47.59
C ALA A 311 21.13 17.67 -48.09
N PRO A 312 22.34 18.00 -47.59
CA PRO A 312 23.56 17.36 -48.02
C PRO A 312 23.52 15.86 -47.76
N ALA A 313 24.04 15.07 -48.69
CA ALA A 313 24.16 13.63 -48.52
C ALA A 313 25.12 13.31 -47.37
N GLY A 314 24.75 12.33 -46.54
CA GLY A 314 25.57 11.92 -45.42
C GLY A 314 24.83 10.98 -44.47
N THR A 315 25.56 10.44 -43.50
CA THR A 315 24.99 9.70 -42.37
C THR A 315 24.74 10.67 -41.22
N TYR A 316 23.49 10.89 -40.92
CA TYR A 316 23.08 11.77 -39.83
C TYR A 316 22.82 10.95 -38.57
N ALA A 317 23.42 11.36 -37.45
CA ALA A 317 23.31 10.68 -36.18
C ALA A 317 23.20 11.69 -35.02
N THR A 318 22.65 11.26 -33.93
CA THR A 318 22.68 11.97 -32.65
C THR A 318 22.66 10.98 -31.49
N THR A 319 23.05 11.45 -30.32
CA THR A 319 22.89 10.75 -29.06
C THR A 319 22.00 11.58 -28.14
N LEU A 320 20.95 10.99 -27.63
CA LEU A 320 20.08 11.59 -26.62
C LEU A 320 20.34 10.92 -25.29
N THR A 321 20.53 11.73 -24.26
CA THR A 321 20.63 11.25 -22.88
C THR A 321 19.27 11.42 -22.23
N TYR A 322 18.77 10.35 -21.61
CA TYR A 322 17.57 10.38 -20.80
C TYR A 322 17.97 10.23 -19.34
N GLU A 323 17.37 11.03 -18.50
CA GLU A 323 17.55 10.95 -17.05
C GLU A 323 16.22 11.06 -16.32
N MET A 324 16.17 10.48 -15.14
CA MET A 324 15.02 10.53 -14.26
C MET A 324 15.46 11.01 -12.89
N THR A 325 14.72 11.95 -12.32
CA THR A 325 14.91 12.43 -10.95
C THR A 325 13.64 12.19 -10.15
N ALA A 326 13.78 11.70 -8.90
CA ALA A 326 12.69 11.75 -7.95
C ALA A 326 12.41 13.20 -7.56
N ASN A 327 11.14 13.55 -7.40
CA ASN A 327 10.72 14.84 -6.88
C ASN A 327 10.62 14.74 -5.34
N TYR A 328 10.96 15.83 -4.63
CA TYR A 328 10.97 15.91 -3.17
C TYR A 328 10.04 16.99 -2.63
#